data_fec07df34f8ffea6d2e512a7b7a4da06
#
_entry.id   fec07df34f8ffea6d2e512a7b7a4da06
#
_cell.length_a   1.000
_cell.length_b   1.000
_cell.length_c   1.000
_cell.angle_alpha   90.00
_cell.angle_beta   90.00
_cell.angle_gamma   90.00
#
_symmetry.space_group_name_H-M   'P 1'
#
loop_
_entity.id
_entity.type
_entity.pdbx_description
1 polymer ?
#
loop_
_entity_poly.entity_id
_entity_poly.type
_entity_poly.pdbx_seq_one_letter_code
_entity_poly.pdbx_strand_id
1 'polypeptide(L)'
;MEPGYAMTIGNALRRVLLSSLEGYAITTVKVDGVDHEFAAIPGVMEDMLNIILNLKQIRFIRTVENQDFEKATINVAGVTELTAGYISNFLSSFKVLNPELVICHLAPGTKMQLTITIGKGRGYVPAEENTPENAEFGLLPIDSIHTPIVNVKYSREDYRVEQRTDYEKLNLEITTDGSIKPKEALKEAAKILIQHFMLFSDEKMTINLDEVSSEAELNEPELHMRQLLKTKLVDKDLSVRALNCLKAADVETIGDLVKLNRNDLLKFRNFGKKSLTELDALLASLDLKFGMDVSIYKLDKE
;
A
#
# COMPACT_ATOMS: atom_id res chain seq x y z
N MET A 1 -5.26 18.11 16.14
CA MET A 1 -4.60 19.05 15.23
C MET A 1 -4.77 20.47 15.75
N GLU A 2 -3.88 21.39 15.40
CA GLU A 2 -4.06 22.81 15.68
C GLU A 2 -5.21 23.40 14.87
N PRO A 3 -5.77 24.57 15.31
CA PRO A 3 -6.91 25.18 14.63
C PRO A 3 -6.65 25.48 13.15
N GLY A 4 -7.61 25.14 12.27
CA GLY A 4 -7.56 25.36 10.83
C GLY A 4 -6.92 24.24 10.02
N TYR A 5 -6.07 23.39 10.62
CA TYR A 5 -5.36 22.33 9.88
C TYR A 5 -6.26 21.17 9.48
N ALA A 6 -7.32 20.87 10.23
CA ALA A 6 -8.20 19.74 9.91
C ALA A 6 -8.90 19.93 8.56
N MET A 7 -9.36 21.13 8.27
CA MET A 7 -9.99 21.46 6.97
C MET A 7 -8.99 21.40 5.81
N THR A 8 -7.80 21.97 6.00
CA THR A 8 -6.75 22.00 4.98
C THR A 8 -6.27 20.59 4.62
N ILE A 9 -5.93 19.78 5.63
CA ILE A 9 -5.44 18.42 5.45
C ILE A 9 -6.55 17.51 4.94
N GLY A 10 -7.77 17.63 5.50
CA GLY A 10 -8.92 16.83 5.10
C GLY A 10 -9.28 17.04 3.63
N ASN A 11 -9.30 18.30 3.15
CA ASN A 11 -9.55 18.61 1.75
C ASN A 11 -8.42 18.14 0.83
N ALA A 12 -7.16 18.34 1.21
CA ALA A 12 -6.02 17.89 0.43
C ALA A 12 -6.01 16.34 0.28
N LEU A 13 -6.18 15.60 1.38
CA LEU A 13 -6.26 14.16 1.37
C LEU A 13 -7.45 13.66 0.52
N ARG A 14 -8.64 14.26 0.68
CA ARG A 14 -9.81 13.90 -0.11
C ARG A 14 -9.55 14.04 -1.61
N ARG A 15 -8.95 15.15 -2.03
CA ARG A 15 -8.64 15.39 -3.45
C ARG A 15 -7.64 14.37 -3.99
N VAL A 16 -6.56 14.11 -3.28
CA VAL A 16 -5.53 13.15 -3.70
C VAL A 16 -6.08 11.72 -3.72
N LEU A 17 -6.87 11.32 -2.73
CA LEU A 17 -7.51 10.02 -2.70
C LEU A 17 -8.39 9.78 -3.93
N LEU A 18 -9.18 10.77 -4.35
CA LEU A 18 -10.12 10.65 -5.47
C LEU A 18 -9.47 10.74 -6.85
N SER A 19 -8.28 11.37 -6.99
CA SER A 19 -7.71 11.67 -8.30
C SER A 19 -6.35 11.05 -8.58
N SER A 20 -5.56 10.72 -7.55
CA SER A 20 -4.12 10.49 -7.75
C SER A 20 -3.66 9.07 -7.43
N LEU A 21 -4.52 8.24 -6.85
CA LEU A 21 -4.19 6.85 -6.61
C LEU A 21 -4.22 6.03 -7.89
N GLU A 22 -3.32 5.05 -7.98
CA GLU A 22 -3.23 4.14 -9.10
C GLU A 22 -4.24 3.00 -8.95
N GLY A 23 -4.77 2.51 -10.07
CA GLY A 23 -5.65 1.36 -10.13
C GLY A 23 -5.64 0.71 -11.49
N TYR A 24 -6.41 -0.35 -11.64
CA TYR A 24 -6.48 -1.17 -12.85
C TYR A 24 -7.88 -1.15 -13.43
N ALA A 25 -7.97 -0.94 -14.75
CA ALA A 25 -9.24 -0.94 -15.46
C ALA A 25 -9.06 -1.49 -16.89
N ILE A 26 -10.16 -1.83 -17.53
CA ILE A 26 -10.16 -2.21 -18.94
C ILE A 26 -9.96 -0.94 -19.77
N THR A 27 -8.99 -0.96 -20.68
CA THR A 27 -8.64 0.15 -21.56
C THR A 27 -9.16 -0.06 -23.00
N THR A 28 -9.14 -1.31 -23.48
CA THR A 28 -9.64 -1.64 -24.81
C THR A 28 -10.42 -2.94 -24.79
N VAL A 29 -11.39 -3.06 -25.70
CA VAL A 29 -12.15 -4.28 -25.96
C VAL A 29 -12.22 -4.56 -27.46
N LYS A 30 -12.19 -5.83 -27.82
CA LYS A 30 -12.44 -6.30 -29.17
C LYS A 30 -13.36 -7.51 -29.12
N VAL A 31 -14.42 -7.48 -29.91
CA VAL A 31 -15.33 -8.62 -30.08
C VAL A 31 -15.29 -9.02 -31.55
N ASP A 32 -15.14 -10.32 -31.83
CA ASP A 32 -15.11 -10.79 -33.21
C ASP A 32 -16.42 -10.51 -33.94
N GLY A 33 -16.30 -9.90 -35.11
CA GLY A 33 -17.45 -9.52 -35.94
C GLY A 33 -18.13 -8.21 -35.54
N VAL A 34 -17.50 -7.40 -34.64
CA VAL A 34 -17.97 -6.09 -34.23
C VAL A 34 -16.94 -5.04 -34.61
N ASP A 35 -17.36 -4.05 -35.41
CA ASP A 35 -16.47 -3.01 -35.93
C ASP A 35 -16.65 -1.67 -35.23
N HIS A 36 -17.77 -1.45 -34.55
CA HIS A 36 -18.07 -0.20 -33.82
C HIS A 36 -18.96 -0.43 -32.61
N GLU A 37 -18.98 0.51 -31.70
CA GLU A 37 -19.65 0.43 -30.39
C GLU A 37 -21.18 0.35 -30.43
N PHE A 38 -21.81 0.75 -31.53
CA PHE A 38 -23.27 0.68 -31.72
C PHE A 38 -23.71 -0.61 -32.43
N ALA A 39 -22.84 -1.57 -32.63
CA ALA A 39 -23.17 -2.82 -33.30
C ALA A 39 -23.94 -3.76 -32.37
N ALA A 40 -24.89 -4.49 -32.94
CA ALA A 40 -25.56 -5.59 -32.26
C ALA A 40 -24.79 -6.90 -32.54
N ILE A 41 -24.65 -7.74 -31.51
CA ILE A 41 -23.95 -9.02 -31.59
C ILE A 41 -24.99 -10.13 -31.81
N PRO A 42 -24.92 -10.92 -32.89
CA PRO A 42 -25.89 -11.99 -33.13
C PRO A 42 -25.92 -12.99 -31.95
N GLY A 43 -27.12 -13.20 -31.40
CA GLY A 43 -27.32 -14.12 -30.26
C GLY A 43 -26.97 -13.57 -28.90
N VAL A 44 -26.67 -12.29 -28.77
CA VAL A 44 -26.51 -11.57 -27.51
C VAL A 44 -27.70 -10.61 -27.36
N MET A 45 -28.24 -10.49 -26.12
CA MET A 45 -29.41 -9.63 -25.87
C MET A 45 -29.02 -8.15 -25.81
N GLU A 46 -27.84 -7.86 -25.25
CA GLU A 46 -27.30 -6.53 -25.09
C GLU A 46 -26.53 -6.10 -26.35
N ASP A 47 -26.57 -4.82 -26.67
CA ASP A 47 -25.72 -4.22 -27.69
C ASP A 47 -24.29 -3.99 -27.14
N MET A 48 -23.35 -3.71 -28.06
CA MET A 48 -21.95 -3.54 -27.68
C MET A 48 -21.76 -2.40 -26.68
N LEU A 49 -22.56 -1.33 -26.78
CA LEU A 49 -22.49 -0.19 -25.85
C LEU A 49 -22.81 -0.62 -24.41
N ASN A 50 -23.90 -1.41 -24.22
CA ASN A 50 -24.28 -1.94 -22.91
C ASN A 50 -23.21 -2.89 -22.35
N ILE A 51 -22.60 -3.71 -23.19
CA ILE A 51 -21.49 -4.59 -22.81
C ILE A 51 -20.30 -3.74 -22.33
N ILE A 52 -19.93 -2.67 -23.03
CA ILE A 52 -18.86 -1.75 -22.63
C ILE A 52 -19.18 -1.11 -21.27
N LEU A 53 -20.41 -0.64 -21.07
CA LEU A 53 -20.83 -0.03 -19.80
C LEU A 53 -20.74 -1.02 -18.63
N ASN A 54 -21.07 -2.29 -18.84
CA ASN A 54 -20.94 -3.34 -17.84
C ASN A 54 -19.46 -3.70 -17.60
N LEU A 55 -18.63 -3.79 -18.65
CA LEU A 55 -17.20 -4.05 -18.53
C LEU A 55 -16.45 -2.97 -17.70
N LYS A 56 -16.83 -1.70 -17.82
CA LYS A 56 -16.29 -0.61 -16.99
C LYS A 56 -16.54 -0.77 -15.49
N GLN A 57 -17.55 -1.53 -15.11
CA GLN A 57 -17.89 -1.76 -13.70
C GLN A 57 -17.05 -2.87 -13.06
N ILE A 58 -16.29 -3.64 -13.85
CA ILE A 58 -15.43 -4.69 -13.32
C ILE A 58 -14.28 -4.03 -12.53
N ARG A 59 -14.01 -4.58 -11.34
CA ARG A 59 -12.92 -4.15 -10.47
C ARG A 59 -11.86 -5.23 -10.39
N PHE A 60 -10.61 -4.81 -10.58
CA PHE A 60 -9.46 -5.70 -10.64
C PHE A 60 -8.50 -5.46 -9.49
N ILE A 61 -7.93 -6.54 -8.97
CA ILE A 61 -6.78 -6.50 -8.08
C ILE A 61 -5.63 -7.25 -8.74
N ARG A 62 -4.43 -6.70 -8.67
CA ARG A 62 -3.22 -7.33 -9.17
C ARG A 62 -2.78 -8.46 -8.25
N THR A 63 -2.47 -9.62 -8.82
CA THR A 63 -2.02 -10.82 -8.10
C THR A 63 -0.50 -11.05 -8.27
N VAL A 64 0.07 -10.64 -9.41
CA VAL A 64 1.49 -10.81 -9.74
C VAL A 64 2.18 -9.47 -9.71
N GLU A 65 3.29 -9.37 -8.97
CA GLU A 65 4.10 -8.14 -8.90
C GLU A 65 4.73 -7.79 -10.26
N ASN A 66 4.89 -6.49 -10.52
CA ASN A 66 5.50 -5.92 -11.73
C ASN A 66 4.81 -6.21 -13.07
N GLN A 67 3.53 -6.63 -13.05
CA GLN A 67 2.75 -6.77 -14.26
C GLN A 67 1.62 -5.72 -14.26
N ASP A 68 1.82 -4.65 -15.01
CA ASP A 68 0.91 -3.50 -15.05
C ASP A 68 -0.07 -3.55 -16.25
N PHE A 69 0.05 -4.59 -17.09
CA PHE A 69 -0.73 -4.76 -18.32
C PHE A 69 -0.99 -6.24 -18.60
N GLU A 70 -2.23 -6.57 -19.00
CA GLU A 70 -2.59 -7.92 -19.45
C GLU A 70 -3.62 -7.84 -20.58
N LYS A 71 -3.36 -8.59 -21.67
CA LYS A 71 -4.33 -8.81 -22.75
C LYS A 71 -4.85 -10.25 -22.65
N ALA A 72 -6.17 -10.39 -22.44
CA ALA A 72 -6.81 -11.68 -22.30
C ALA A 72 -7.85 -11.89 -23.39
N THR A 73 -7.84 -13.08 -24.00
CA THR A 73 -8.84 -13.51 -24.98
C THR A 73 -9.75 -14.54 -24.34
N ILE A 74 -11.02 -14.23 -24.27
CA ILE A 74 -12.06 -15.00 -23.60
C ILE A 74 -12.95 -15.64 -24.67
N ASN A 75 -12.98 -16.96 -24.70
CA ASN A 75 -13.86 -17.71 -25.58
C ASN A 75 -15.14 -18.09 -24.80
N VAL A 76 -16.24 -17.46 -25.14
CA VAL A 76 -17.53 -17.68 -24.50
C VAL A 76 -18.32 -18.68 -25.31
N ALA A 77 -18.61 -19.85 -24.75
CA ALA A 77 -19.42 -20.88 -25.36
C ALA A 77 -20.16 -21.70 -24.30
N GLY A 78 -21.41 -22.04 -24.59
CA GLY A 78 -22.21 -22.95 -23.74
C GLY A 78 -22.73 -22.35 -22.43
N VAL A 79 -22.65 -21.01 -22.29
CA VAL A 79 -23.21 -20.28 -21.14
C VAL A 79 -24.35 -19.38 -21.60
N THR A 80 -25.33 -19.17 -20.75
CA THR A 80 -26.47 -18.26 -20.99
C THR A 80 -26.19 -16.84 -20.50
N GLU A 81 -25.25 -16.69 -19.58
CA GLU A 81 -24.86 -15.42 -18.98
C GLU A 81 -23.33 -15.32 -18.92
N LEU A 82 -22.77 -14.24 -19.44
CA LEU A 82 -21.37 -13.91 -19.25
C LEU A 82 -21.24 -13.07 -18.00
N THR A 83 -20.56 -13.60 -16.99
CA THR A 83 -20.28 -12.89 -15.75
C THR A 83 -18.82 -12.44 -15.67
N ALA A 84 -18.52 -11.45 -14.83
CA ALA A 84 -17.16 -11.02 -14.57
C ALA A 84 -16.30 -12.14 -13.95
N GLY A 85 -16.91 -13.06 -13.19
CA GLY A 85 -16.27 -14.28 -12.69
C GLY A 85 -15.81 -15.23 -13.80
N TYR A 86 -16.57 -15.33 -14.89
CA TYR A 86 -16.15 -16.12 -16.06
C TYR A 86 -14.89 -15.53 -16.69
N ILE A 87 -14.82 -14.20 -16.82
CA ILE A 87 -13.65 -13.49 -17.33
C ILE A 87 -12.42 -13.75 -16.45
N SER A 88 -12.59 -13.79 -15.13
CA SER A 88 -11.50 -14.03 -14.16
C SER A 88 -10.74 -15.34 -14.41
N ASN A 89 -11.38 -16.36 -14.99
CA ASN A 89 -10.73 -17.65 -15.29
C ASN A 89 -9.69 -17.56 -16.42
N PHE A 90 -9.72 -16.51 -17.22
CA PHE A 90 -8.81 -16.29 -18.35
C PHE A 90 -7.70 -15.28 -18.01
N LEU A 91 -7.71 -14.72 -16.81
CA LEU A 91 -6.70 -13.79 -16.33
C LEU A 91 -5.63 -14.54 -15.54
N SER A 92 -4.38 -14.16 -15.75
CA SER A 92 -3.21 -14.74 -15.07
C SER A 92 -2.66 -13.82 -13.97
N SER A 93 -2.69 -12.52 -14.22
CA SER A 93 -2.04 -11.52 -13.36
C SER A 93 -3.01 -10.67 -12.54
N PHE A 94 -4.29 -10.74 -12.91
CA PHE A 94 -5.36 -10.01 -12.25
C PHE A 94 -6.46 -10.93 -11.77
N LYS A 95 -7.10 -10.52 -10.67
CA LYS A 95 -8.30 -11.18 -10.13
C LYS A 95 -9.45 -10.19 -10.11
N VAL A 96 -10.64 -10.66 -10.49
CA VAL A 96 -11.88 -9.87 -10.42
C VAL A 96 -12.41 -9.86 -8.99
N LEU A 97 -12.80 -8.68 -8.51
CA LEU A 97 -13.33 -8.49 -7.14
C LEU A 97 -14.86 -8.59 -7.07
N ASN A 98 -15.55 -8.35 -8.17
CA ASN A 98 -17.01 -8.44 -8.29
C ASN A 98 -17.45 -9.52 -9.30
N PRO A 99 -17.24 -10.81 -9.00
CA PRO A 99 -17.47 -11.92 -9.95
C PRO A 99 -18.93 -12.10 -10.33
N GLU A 100 -19.88 -11.63 -9.53
CA GLU A 100 -21.32 -11.77 -9.74
C GLU A 100 -21.88 -10.78 -10.78
N LEU A 101 -21.08 -9.79 -11.20
CA LEU A 101 -21.51 -8.81 -12.18
C LEU A 101 -21.81 -9.48 -13.53
N VAL A 102 -23.04 -9.36 -14.02
CA VAL A 102 -23.43 -9.84 -15.34
C VAL A 102 -23.02 -8.82 -16.40
N ILE A 103 -22.34 -9.28 -17.43
CA ILE A 103 -21.87 -8.47 -18.55
C ILE A 103 -22.88 -8.49 -19.69
N CYS A 104 -23.31 -9.69 -20.10
CA CYS A 104 -24.35 -9.86 -21.13
C CYS A 104 -25.02 -11.25 -21.04
N HIS A 105 -26.20 -11.36 -21.67
CA HIS A 105 -26.95 -12.59 -21.80
C HIS A 105 -26.83 -13.15 -23.22
N LEU A 106 -26.62 -14.46 -23.32
CA LEU A 106 -26.41 -15.15 -24.58
C LEU A 106 -27.55 -16.14 -24.89
N ALA A 107 -27.98 -16.18 -26.12
CA ALA A 107 -28.90 -17.21 -26.59
C ALA A 107 -28.21 -18.59 -26.56
N PRO A 108 -28.95 -19.70 -26.34
CA PRO A 108 -28.38 -21.04 -26.34
C PRO A 108 -27.67 -21.36 -27.66
N GLY A 109 -26.40 -21.82 -27.55
CA GLY A 109 -25.58 -22.18 -28.69
C GLY A 109 -24.77 -21.02 -29.31
N THR A 110 -24.92 -19.80 -28.79
CA THR A 110 -24.10 -18.66 -29.25
C THR A 110 -22.65 -18.85 -28.83
N LYS A 111 -21.72 -18.49 -29.72
CA LYS A 111 -20.28 -18.45 -29.47
C LYS A 111 -19.81 -17.04 -29.71
N MET A 112 -19.04 -16.50 -28.80
CA MET A 112 -18.48 -15.15 -28.86
C MET A 112 -17.02 -15.18 -28.41
N GLN A 113 -16.15 -14.50 -29.12
CA GLN A 113 -14.78 -14.26 -28.69
C GLN A 113 -14.63 -12.80 -28.31
N LEU A 114 -14.24 -12.57 -27.04
CA LEU A 114 -14.03 -11.27 -26.45
C LEU A 114 -12.55 -11.15 -26.08
N THR A 115 -11.87 -10.13 -26.56
CA THR A 115 -10.51 -9.78 -26.13
C THR A 115 -10.55 -8.48 -25.36
N ILE A 116 -10.04 -8.49 -24.15
CA ILE A 116 -9.94 -7.30 -23.28
C ILE A 116 -8.49 -7.00 -22.97
N THR A 117 -8.19 -5.72 -22.80
CA THR A 117 -6.89 -5.26 -22.32
C THR A 117 -7.08 -4.54 -20.99
N ILE A 118 -6.37 -4.99 -19.97
CA ILE A 118 -6.35 -4.37 -18.65
C ILE A 118 -5.07 -3.58 -18.56
N GLY A 119 -5.16 -2.33 -18.11
CA GLY A 119 -4.01 -1.42 -17.92
C GLY A 119 -4.04 -0.73 -16.57
N LYS A 120 -2.87 -0.30 -16.15
CA LYS A 120 -2.67 0.55 -14.98
C LYS A 120 -2.84 2.01 -15.35
N GLY A 121 -3.52 2.78 -14.51
CA GLY A 121 -3.70 4.21 -14.72
C GLY A 121 -4.05 4.96 -13.44
N ARG A 122 -4.35 6.24 -13.57
CA ARG A 122 -4.75 7.12 -12.47
C ARG A 122 -6.00 7.90 -12.83
N GLY A 123 -6.94 7.98 -11.90
CA GLY A 123 -8.16 8.76 -12.08
C GLY A 123 -9.00 8.26 -13.25
N TYR A 124 -9.44 9.18 -14.10
CA TYR A 124 -10.22 8.92 -15.30
C TYR A 124 -9.36 9.18 -16.54
N VAL A 125 -9.34 8.23 -17.45
CA VAL A 125 -8.64 8.32 -18.74
C VAL A 125 -9.67 8.19 -19.85
N PRO A 126 -9.81 9.19 -20.74
CA PRO A 126 -10.75 9.14 -21.86
C PRO A 126 -10.33 8.11 -22.90
N ALA A 127 -11.29 7.64 -23.70
CA ALA A 127 -11.08 6.59 -24.71
C ALA A 127 -10.03 6.97 -25.76
N GLU A 128 -9.95 8.26 -26.12
CA GLU A 128 -8.97 8.75 -27.09
C GLU A 128 -7.52 8.49 -26.62
N GLU A 129 -7.25 8.65 -25.32
CA GLU A 129 -5.91 8.41 -24.73
C GLU A 129 -5.59 6.91 -24.62
N ASN A 130 -6.62 6.05 -24.56
CA ASN A 130 -6.47 4.59 -24.54
C ASN A 130 -6.32 3.98 -25.94
N THR A 131 -6.38 4.79 -27.00
CA THR A 131 -6.23 4.32 -28.36
C THR A 131 -4.75 4.07 -28.67
N PRO A 132 -4.31 2.82 -28.98
CA PRO A 132 -2.94 2.57 -29.34
C PRO A 132 -2.62 3.15 -30.74
N GLU A 133 -1.38 3.61 -30.95
CA GLU A 133 -0.91 4.19 -32.23
C GLU A 133 -1.14 3.25 -33.42
N ASN A 134 -1.06 1.93 -33.21
CA ASN A 134 -1.31 0.90 -34.22
C ASN A 134 -2.56 0.10 -33.85
N ALA A 135 -3.73 0.77 -33.77
CA ALA A 135 -4.99 0.11 -33.47
C ALA A 135 -5.35 -0.92 -34.54
N GLU A 136 -5.61 -2.16 -34.15
CA GLU A 136 -6.17 -3.17 -35.01
C GLU A 136 -7.62 -2.82 -35.38
N PHE A 137 -8.05 -3.18 -36.57
CA PHE A 137 -9.43 -3.00 -36.99
C PHE A 137 -10.40 -3.74 -36.04
N GLY A 138 -11.47 -3.06 -35.62
CA GLY A 138 -12.44 -3.58 -34.66
C GLY A 138 -11.99 -3.53 -33.20
N LEU A 139 -10.84 -2.90 -32.87
CA LEU A 139 -10.44 -2.61 -31.50
C LEU A 139 -11.17 -1.35 -31.04
N LEU A 140 -11.96 -1.48 -29.98
CA LEU A 140 -12.72 -0.38 -29.38
C LEU A 140 -12.00 0.11 -28.12
N PRO A 141 -11.48 1.35 -28.11
CA PRO A 141 -10.94 1.95 -26.91
C PRO A 141 -12.10 2.32 -25.98
N ILE A 142 -11.87 2.16 -24.67
CA ILE A 142 -12.86 2.43 -23.63
C ILE A 142 -12.30 3.49 -22.70
N ASP A 143 -13.14 4.45 -22.29
CA ASP A 143 -12.80 5.34 -21.20
C ASP A 143 -12.72 4.55 -19.88
N SER A 144 -11.65 4.74 -19.15
CA SER A 144 -11.27 3.90 -18.01
C SER A 144 -11.32 4.67 -16.70
N ILE A 145 -11.94 4.07 -15.69
CA ILE A 145 -11.96 4.59 -14.31
C ILE A 145 -11.00 3.76 -13.48
N HIS A 146 -9.79 4.27 -13.28
CA HIS A 146 -8.72 3.60 -12.54
C HIS A 146 -8.79 3.85 -11.03
N THR A 147 -9.56 4.85 -10.58
CA THR A 147 -9.64 5.22 -9.17
C THR A 147 -10.16 4.07 -8.31
N PRO A 148 -9.38 3.60 -7.30
CA PRO A 148 -9.82 2.56 -6.37
C PRO A 148 -10.74 3.08 -5.26
N ILE A 149 -10.97 4.39 -5.22
CA ILE A 149 -11.75 5.06 -4.19
C ILE A 149 -13.14 5.39 -4.71
N VAL A 150 -14.15 4.87 -4.04
CA VAL A 150 -15.57 5.11 -4.37
C VAL A 150 -16.06 6.43 -3.76
N ASN A 151 -15.73 6.69 -2.49
CA ASN A 151 -16.17 7.88 -1.80
C ASN A 151 -15.21 8.28 -0.67
N VAL A 152 -15.07 9.60 -0.44
CA VAL A 152 -14.33 10.16 0.69
C VAL A 152 -15.15 11.27 1.31
N LYS A 153 -15.46 11.13 2.60
CA LYS A 153 -16.05 12.20 3.41
C LYS A 153 -15.08 12.60 4.49
N TYR A 154 -15.05 13.88 4.82
CA TYR A 154 -14.33 14.36 5.98
C TYR A 154 -15.18 15.37 6.76
N SER A 155 -15.00 15.37 8.08
CA SER A 155 -15.63 16.32 8.98
C SER A 155 -14.66 16.76 10.07
N ARG A 156 -14.84 17.98 10.54
CA ARG A 156 -14.10 18.58 11.63
C ARG A 156 -14.97 18.60 12.87
N GLU A 157 -14.37 18.28 14.00
CA GLU A 157 -14.95 18.43 15.33
C GLU A 157 -13.97 19.19 16.21
N ASP A 158 -14.49 20.07 17.07
CA ASP A 158 -13.67 20.72 18.09
C ASP A 158 -13.32 19.68 19.16
N TYR A 159 -12.05 19.63 19.54
CA TYR A 159 -11.55 18.61 20.46
C TYR A 159 -10.72 19.24 21.59
N ARG A 160 -11.06 18.93 22.82
CA ARG A 160 -10.34 19.42 23.99
C ARG A 160 -9.12 18.56 24.30
N VAL A 161 -7.96 19.19 24.41
CA VAL A 161 -6.72 18.58 24.89
C VAL A 161 -6.31 19.29 26.18
N GLU A 162 -6.43 18.61 27.31
CA GLU A 162 -6.16 19.16 28.66
C GLU A 162 -6.96 20.44 28.96
N GLN A 163 -6.29 21.60 29.03
CA GLN A 163 -6.90 22.90 29.30
C GLN A 163 -7.23 23.70 28.01
N ARG A 164 -6.79 23.23 26.85
CA ARG A 164 -7.03 23.89 25.56
C ARG A 164 -8.24 23.26 24.87
N THR A 165 -9.16 24.08 24.41
CA THR A 165 -10.41 23.67 23.73
C THR A 165 -10.41 23.99 22.24
N ASP A 166 -9.31 24.55 21.75
CA ASP A 166 -9.15 25.07 20.40
C ASP A 166 -8.55 24.05 19.39
N TYR A 167 -8.31 22.82 19.82
CA TYR A 167 -7.84 21.76 18.93
C TYR A 167 -8.95 21.20 18.05
N GLU A 168 -8.55 20.71 16.89
CA GLU A 168 -9.46 20.09 15.92
C GLU A 168 -9.21 18.59 15.79
N LYS A 169 -10.29 17.82 15.70
CA LYS A 169 -10.29 16.39 15.35
C LYS A 169 -10.78 16.26 13.92
N LEU A 170 -9.96 15.67 13.06
CA LEU A 170 -10.34 15.30 11.70
C LEU A 170 -10.92 13.88 11.71
N ASN A 171 -12.17 13.75 11.30
CA ASN A 171 -12.80 12.47 10.99
C ASN A 171 -12.78 12.27 9.48
N LEU A 172 -12.21 11.15 9.02
CA LEU A 172 -12.11 10.81 7.61
C LEU A 172 -12.78 9.45 7.37
N GLU A 173 -13.75 9.42 6.47
CA GLU A 173 -14.48 8.22 6.05
C GLU A 173 -14.09 7.91 4.61
N ILE A 174 -13.46 6.76 4.37
CA ILE A 174 -12.97 6.33 3.07
C ILE A 174 -13.64 5.04 2.67
N THR A 175 -14.33 5.04 1.53
CA THR A 175 -14.92 3.86 0.92
C THR A 175 -14.12 3.48 -0.32
N THR A 176 -13.60 2.26 -0.35
CA THR A 176 -12.84 1.70 -1.47
C THR A 176 -13.67 0.67 -2.24
N ASP A 177 -13.24 0.33 -3.45
CA ASP A 177 -13.83 -0.73 -4.28
C ASP A 177 -13.36 -2.15 -3.89
N GLY A 178 -12.47 -2.27 -2.90
CA GLY A 178 -11.89 -3.53 -2.41
C GLY A 178 -10.52 -3.86 -3.00
N SER A 179 -10.02 -3.13 -4.01
CA SER A 179 -8.69 -3.33 -4.59
C SER A 179 -7.57 -2.88 -3.67
N ILE A 180 -7.84 -1.91 -2.81
CA ILE A 180 -6.91 -1.38 -1.79
C ILE A 180 -7.62 -1.23 -0.45
N LYS A 181 -6.90 -1.49 0.64
CA LYS A 181 -7.44 -1.24 1.98
C LYS A 181 -7.46 0.26 2.28
N PRO A 182 -8.51 0.79 2.96
CA PRO A 182 -8.63 2.24 3.24
C PRO A 182 -7.42 2.83 3.97
N LYS A 183 -6.81 2.07 4.90
CA LYS A 183 -5.60 2.50 5.63
C LYS A 183 -4.38 2.62 4.71
N GLU A 184 -4.23 1.73 3.75
CA GLU A 184 -3.15 1.76 2.76
C GLU A 184 -3.37 2.90 1.78
N ALA A 185 -4.60 3.09 1.28
CA ALA A 185 -4.98 4.21 0.44
C ALA A 185 -4.65 5.56 1.07
N LEU A 186 -4.94 5.72 2.38
CA LEU A 186 -4.61 6.93 3.11
C LEU A 186 -3.10 7.17 3.20
N LYS A 187 -2.31 6.11 3.44
CA LYS A 187 -0.84 6.20 3.47
C LYS A 187 -0.28 6.61 2.11
N GLU A 188 -0.76 6.01 1.02
CA GLU A 188 -0.34 6.35 -0.34
C GLU A 188 -0.69 7.80 -0.70
N ALA A 189 -1.90 8.26 -0.36
CA ALA A 189 -2.30 9.65 -0.55
C ALA A 189 -1.41 10.63 0.25
N ALA A 190 -1.06 10.28 1.48
CA ALA A 190 -0.16 11.08 2.30
C ALA A 190 1.26 11.13 1.71
N LYS A 191 1.79 10.02 1.19
CA LYS A 191 3.10 9.98 0.49
C LYS A 191 3.10 10.92 -0.72
N ILE A 192 2.05 10.88 -1.54
CA ILE A 192 1.93 11.76 -2.71
C ILE A 192 1.95 13.24 -2.28
N LEU A 193 1.20 13.61 -1.23
CA LEU A 193 1.21 14.98 -0.72
C LEU A 193 2.59 15.40 -0.21
N ILE A 194 3.25 14.56 0.56
CA ILE A 194 4.60 14.83 1.07
C ILE A 194 5.57 15.06 -0.08
N GLN A 195 5.58 14.20 -1.12
CA GLN A 195 6.43 14.36 -2.29
C GLN A 195 6.22 15.70 -2.99
N HIS A 196 4.96 16.17 -3.11
CA HIS A 196 4.67 17.47 -3.72
C HIS A 196 5.06 18.63 -2.79
N PHE A 197 4.84 18.53 -1.48
CA PHE A 197 5.25 19.58 -0.55
C PHE A 197 6.76 19.73 -0.44
N MET A 198 7.52 18.66 -0.63
CA MET A 198 8.99 18.71 -0.67
C MET A 198 9.52 19.62 -1.80
N LEU A 199 8.75 19.85 -2.87
CA LEU A 199 9.14 20.80 -3.94
C LEU A 199 9.15 22.27 -3.47
N PHE A 200 8.46 22.55 -2.37
CA PHE A 200 8.39 23.91 -1.77
C PHE A 200 9.27 24.06 -0.53
N SER A 201 9.97 23.01 -0.14
CA SER A 201 10.92 23.02 0.97
C SER A 201 12.34 23.07 0.42
N ASP A 202 13.16 24.03 0.89
CA ASP A 202 14.57 24.15 0.51
C ASP A 202 15.44 23.07 1.20
N GLU A 203 14.91 22.41 2.23
CA GLU A 203 15.57 21.30 2.89
C GLU A 203 15.31 20.00 2.11
N LYS A 204 16.40 19.32 1.76
CA LYS A 204 16.33 17.91 1.32
C LYS A 204 15.96 17.04 2.52
N MET A 205 14.68 17.05 2.90
CA MET A 205 14.16 16.04 3.81
C MET A 205 14.25 14.70 3.10
N THR A 206 15.29 13.94 3.35
CA THR A 206 15.34 12.51 3.05
C THR A 206 14.36 11.81 3.99
N ILE A 207 13.07 11.90 3.68
CA ILE A 207 12.08 11.02 4.28
C ILE A 207 12.33 9.67 3.61
N ASN A 208 12.99 8.77 4.32
CA ASN A 208 13.11 7.37 3.93
C ASN A 208 11.71 6.76 4.00
N LEU A 209 10.93 6.93 2.93
CA LEU A 209 9.57 6.36 2.80
C LEU A 209 9.61 4.82 2.85
N ASP A 210 10.77 4.23 2.53
CA ASP A 210 11.01 2.79 2.63
C ASP A 210 11.14 2.31 4.08
N GLU A 211 11.53 3.16 5.03
CA GLU A 211 11.57 2.79 6.46
C GLU A 211 10.17 2.66 7.06
N VAL A 212 9.20 3.46 6.61
CA VAL A 212 7.80 3.36 7.08
C VAL A 212 7.13 2.09 6.55
N SER A 213 7.53 1.59 5.38
CA SER A 213 7.04 0.32 4.84
C SER A 213 7.75 -0.89 5.47
N SER A 214 9.03 -0.77 5.84
CA SER A 214 9.76 -1.85 6.50
C SER A 214 9.38 -2.04 7.98
N GLU A 215 8.85 -1.01 8.64
CA GLU A 215 8.30 -1.16 10.01
C GLU A 215 6.94 -1.88 10.03
N ALA A 216 6.21 -1.89 8.92
CA ALA A 216 4.93 -2.61 8.82
C ALA A 216 5.10 -4.12 8.58
N GLU A 217 6.30 -4.57 8.19
CA GLU A 217 6.61 -6.01 7.97
C GLU A 217 7.24 -6.68 9.19
N LEU A 218 7.66 -5.92 10.21
CA LEU A 218 8.12 -6.49 11.47
C LEU A 218 6.89 -6.90 12.31
N ASN A 219 6.83 -8.15 12.71
CA ASN A 219 5.83 -8.63 13.67
C ASN A 219 5.92 -7.80 14.96
N GLU A 220 4.80 -7.59 15.67
CA GLU A 220 4.75 -6.83 16.94
C GLU A 220 5.90 -7.17 17.92
N PRO A 221 6.30 -8.46 18.11
CA PRO A 221 7.43 -8.78 18.97
C PRO A 221 8.80 -8.29 18.47
N GLU A 222 8.99 -8.19 17.15
CA GLU A 222 10.25 -7.70 16.56
C GLU A 222 10.38 -6.18 16.69
N LEU A 223 9.27 -5.47 16.58
CA LEU A 223 9.20 -4.02 16.77
C LEU A 223 9.51 -3.65 18.23
N HIS A 224 8.97 -4.40 19.18
CA HIS A 224 9.25 -4.24 20.61
C HIS A 224 10.72 -4.53 20.92
N MET A 225 11.29 -5.58 20.31
CA MET A 225 12.70 -5.91 20.46
C MET A 225 13.63 -4.82 19.89
N ARG A 226 13.30 -4.25 18.72
CA ARG A 226 14.05 -3.14 18.12
C ARG A 226 14.03 -1.89 19.00
N GLN A 227 12.89 -1.54 19.59
CA GLN A 227 12.78 -0.42 20.54
C GLN A 227 13.60 -0.67 21.79
N LEU A 228 13.58 -1.87 22.35
CA LEU A 228 14.38 -2.30 23.48
C LEU A 228 15.88 -2.17 23.19
N LEU A 229 16.34 -2.63 22.03
CA LEU A 229 17.75 -2.56 21.63
C LEU A 229 18.25 -1.11 21.40
N LYS A 230 17.38 -0.18 20.97
CA LYS A 230 17.69 1.25 20.82
C LYS A 230 17.69 2.03 22.16
N THR A 231 17.23 1.43 23.26
CA THR A 231 17.20 2.11 24.57
C THR A 231 18.62 2.38 25.06
N LYS A 232 18.85 3.59 25.56
CA LYS A 232 20.16 3.99 26.12
C LYS A 232 20.42 3.32 27.46
N LEU A 233 21.63 2.88 27.69
CA LEU A 233 22.06 2.24 28.94
C LEU A 233 21.97 3.19 30.15
N VAL A 234 21.99 4.51 29.93
CA VAL A 234 21.85 5.53 30.96
C VAL A 234 20.46 5.53 31.63
N ASP A 235 19.44 5.07 30.88
CA ASP A 235 18.04 5.02 31.36
C ASP A 235 17.74 3.73 32.15
N LYS A 236 18.74 2.89 32.40
CA LYS A 236 18.63 1.64 33.15
C LYS A 236 19.36 1.72 34.48
N ASP A 237 18.88 0.99 35.47
CA ASP A 237 19.43 0.95 36.84
C ASP A 237 20.78 0.23 36.91
N LEU A 238 21.80 0.84 36.31
CA LEU A 238 23.18 0.39 36.36
C LEU A 238 24.03 1.23 37.31
N SER A 239 25.01 0.62 37.95
CA SER A 239 25.94 1.39 38.78
C SER A 239 26.71 2.42 37.94
N VAL A 240 26.97 3.60 38.53
CA VAL A 240 27.73 4.69 37.91
C VAL A 240 29.09 4.21 37.40
N ARG A 241 29.66 3.21 38.04
CA ARG A 241 30.93 2.61 37.68
C ARG A 241 30.83 1.77 36.40
N ALA A 242 29.75 0.99 36.26
CA ALA A 242 29.48 0.22 35.05
C ALA A 242 29.20 1.14 33.83
N LEU A 243 28.38 2.18 34.03
CA LEU A 243 28.06 3.17 33.00
C LEU A 243 29.33 3.92 32.51
N ASN A 244 30.21 4.35 33.43
CA ASN A 244 31.43 5.04 33.01
C ASN A 244 32.41 4.14 32.24
N CYS A 245 32.46 2.85 32.57
CA CYS A 245 33.28 1.89 31.82
C CYS A 245 32.72 1.62 30.43
N LEU A 246 31.39 1.51 30.27
CA LEU A 246 30.71 1.29 29.00
C LEU A 246 30.83 2.53 28.10
N LYS A 247 30.65 3.74 28.63
CA LYS A 247 30.89 5.00 27.89
C LYS A 247 32.33 5.14 27.40
N ALA A 248 33.32 4.73 28.22
CA ALA A 248 34.72 4.73 27.80
C ALA A 248 35.06 3.71 26.69
N ALA A 249 34.14 2.78 26.44
CA ALA A 249 34.24 1.77 25.39
C ALA A 249 33.28 2.04 24.20
N ASP A 250 32.71 3.26 24.11
CA ASP A 250 31.74 3.68 23.10
C ASP A 250 30.50 2.76 23.00
N VAL A 251 30.04 2.19 24.12
CA VAL A 251 28.84 1.37 24.22
C VAL A 251 27.73 2.20 24.89
N GLU A 252 26.82 2.71 24.09
CA GLU A 252 25.75 3.61 24.57
C GLU A 252 24.39 2.96 24.65
N THR A 253 24.11 1.98 23.78
CA THR A 253 22.79 1.33 23.67
C THR A 253 22.82 -0.12 24.16
N ILE A 254 21.63 -0.68 24.45
CA ILE A 254 21.50 -2.10 24.76
C ILE A 254 21.91 -2.96 23.55
N GLY A 255 21.64 -2.48 22.32
CA GLY A 255 22.03 -3.15 21.09
C GLY A 255 23.54 -3.30 20.95
N ASP A 256 24.31 -2.26 21.32
CA ASP A 256 25.77 -2.32 21.29
C ASP A 256 26.33 -3.27 22.36
N LEU A 257 25.67 -3.29 23.52
CA LEU A 257 26.03 -4.21 24.61
C LEU A 257 25.83 -5.68 24.22
N VAL A 258 24.71 -6.01 23.57
CA VAL A 258 24.35 -7.37 23.17
C VAL A 258 25.26 -7.92 22.05
N LYS A 259 25.78 -7.05 21.19
CA LYS A 259 26.78 -7.42 20.16
C LYS A 259 28.09 -7.94 20.75
N LEU A 260 28.45 -7.51 21.97
CA LEU A 260 29.71 -7.85 22.61
C LEU A 260 29.64 -9.23 23.29
N ASN A 261 30.78 -9.92 23.30
CA ASN A 261 30.92 -11.15 24.06
C ASN A 261 31.42 -10.86 25.50
N ARG A 262 31.08 -11.75 26.44
CA ARG A 262 31.57 -11.64 27.83
C ARG A 262 33.08 -11.48 27.96
N ASN A 263 33.85 -12.11 27.07
CA ASN A 263 35.30 -12.05 27.09
C ASN A 263 35.83 -10.68 26.63
N ASP A 264 35.11 -9.97 25.81
CA ASP A 264 35.48 -8.64 25.31
C ASP A 264 35.24 -7.58 26.37
N LEU A 265 34.16 -7.69 27.13
CA LEU A 265 33.85 -6.82 28.25
C LEU A 265 34.92 -6.89 29.38
N LEU A 266 35.49 -8.06 29.60
CA LEU A 266 36.57 -8.24 30.59
C LEU A 266 37.91 -7.61 30.16
N LYS A 267 38.09 -7.24 28.88
CA LYS A 267 39.26 -6.53 28.37
C LYS A 267 39.20 -5.01 28.64
N PHE A 268 38.05 -4.48 28.99
CA PHE A 268 37.88 -3.04 29.22
C PHE A 268 38.55 -2.62 30.53
N ARG A 269 39.24 -1.48 30.48
CA ARG A 269 39.93 -0.93 31.62
C ARG A 269 38.99 -0.61 32.76
N ASN A 270 39.28 -1.10 33.97
CA ASN A 270 38.49 -0.94 35.20
C ASN A 270 37.14 -1.68 35.22
N PHE A 271 36.89 -2.60 34.30
CA PHE A 271 35.67 -3.42 34.29
C PHE A 271 35.86 -4.70 35.11
N GLY A 272 35.07 -4.86 36.18
CA GLY A 272 35.22 -5.95 37.14
C GLY A 272 34.11 -7.02 37.04
N LYS A 273 34.36 -8.16 37.71
CA LYS A 273 33.37 -9.28 37.75
C LYS A 273 31.99 -8.86 38.32
N LYS A 274 31.95 -7.88 39.26
CA LYS A 274 30.70 -7.34 39.81
C LYS A 274 29.87 -6.60 38.76
N SER A 275 30.52 -5.77 37.95
CA SER A 275 29.82 -5.06 36.84
C SER A 275 29.32 -6.00 35.78
N LEU A 276 30.03 -7.12 35.54
CA LEU A 276 29.57 -8.17 34.62
C LEU A 276 28.30 -8.86 35.14
N THR A 277 28.23 -9.17 36.45
CA THR A 277 27.02 -9.76 37.03
C THR A 277 25.81 -8.80 37.03
N GLU A 278 26.03 -7.49 37.16
CA GLU A 278 24.99 -6.49 37.02
C GLU A 278 24.43 -6.44 35.57
N LEU A 279 25.33 -6.49 34.58
CA LEU A 279 24.91 -6.54 33.16
C LEU A 279 24.22 -7.86 32.78
N ASP A 280 24.72 -9.01 33.31
CA ASP A 280 24.06 -10.31 33.14
C ASP A 280 22.63 -10.29 33.72
N ALA A 281 22.44 -9.70 34.90
CA ALA A 281 21.13 -9.57 35.53
C ALA A 281 20.19 -8.66 34.73
N LEU A 282 20.71 -7.54 34.21
CA LEU A 282 19.95 -6.62 33.36
C LEU A 282 19.50 -7.29 32.05
N LEU A 283 20.41 -7.96 31.35
CA LEU A 283 20.08 -8.66 30.10
C LEU A 283 19.10 -9.81 30.34
N ALA A 284 19.26 -10.56 31.43
CA ALA A 284 18.33 -11.64 31.82
C ALA A 284 16.93 -11.09 32.12
N SER A 285 16.80 -9.90 32.73
CA SER A 285 15.50 -9.24 32.97
C SER A 285 14.79 -8.78 31.69
N LEU A 286 15.54 -8.65 30.59
CA LEU A 286 15.06 -8.24 29.26
C LEU A 286 14.97 -9.39 28.26
N ASP A 287 15.18 -10.65 28.74
CA ASP A 287 15.27 -11.86 27.90
C ASP A 287 16.34 -11.80 26.79
N LEU A 288 17.43 -11.06 27.03
CA LEU A 288 18.55 -10.87 26.10
C LEU A 288 19.79 -11.66 26.56
N LYS A 289 20.69 -11.95 25.59
CA LYS A 289 21.95 -12.64 25.84
C LYS A 289 23.11 -11.92 25.15
N PHE A 290 24.30 -12.01 25.74
CA PHE A 290 25.54 -11.54 25.07
C PHE A 290 25.83 -12.35 23.80
N GLY A 291 26.35 -11.69 22.76
CA GLY A 291 26.68 -12.32 21.49
C GLY A 291 25.46 -12.66 20.60
N MET A 292 24.32 -12.00 20.80
CA MET A 292 23.18 -12.14 19.89
C MET A 292 23.44 -11.44 18.57
N ASP A 293 23.00 -12.05 17.48
CA ASP A 293 23.00 -11.43 16.16
C ASP A 293 21.87 -10.39 16.07
N VAL A 294 22.26 -9.12 16.09
CA VAL A 294 21.34 -7.98 15.99
C VAL A 294 21.19 -7.45 14.56
N SER A 295 21.85 -8.05 13.57
CA SER A 295 21.77 -7.67 12.15
C SER A 295 20.34 -7.79 11.60
N ILE A 296 19.55 -8.72 12.12
CA ILE A 296 18.14 -8.96 11.79
C ILE A 296 17.30 -7.70 12.12
N TYR A 297 17.64 -6.95 13.18
CA TYR A 297 16.89 -5.78 13.64
C TYR A 297 17.36 -4.46 13.00
N LYS A 298 18.32 -4.51 12.06
CA LYS A 298 18.83 -3.36 11.27
C LYS A 298 19.09 -2.12 12.13
N LEU A 299 19.93 -2.24 13.17
CA LEU A 299 20.23 -1.16 14.12
C LEU A 299 21.25 -0.13 13.55
N ASP A 300 22.03 -0.48 12.55
CA ASP A 300 23.19 0.26 12.04
C ASP A 300 22.89 1.24 10.90
N LYS A 301 21.69 1.85 10.87
CA LYS A 301 21.39 2.96 9.94
C LYS A 301 20.78 4.12 10.71
N GLU A 302 21.62 5.09 11.10
CA GLU A 302 21.29 6.51 11.12
C GLU A 302 21.51 7.13 9.75
#